data_ee4c2d8959336a37ec1d0337dcd4c567
#
_entry.id   ee4c2d8959336a37ec1d0337dcd4c567
#
_cell.length_a   1.000
_cell.length_b   1.000
_cell.length_c   1.000
_cell.angle_alpha   90.00
_cell.angle_beta   90.00
_cell.angle_gamma   90.00
#
_symmetry.space_group_name_H-M   'P 1'
#
loop_
_entity.id
_entity.type
_entity.pdbx_description
1 polymer ?
#
loop_
_entity_poly.entity_id
_entity_poly.type
_entity_poly.pdbx_seq_one_letter_code
_entity_poly.pdbx_strand_id
1 'polypeptide(L)'
;MKLVNIGFGNLVSAGRIISIVSPESAPIKRMIQDVREKGLLIDASFGRSTRSVIITDSGNVILSALSCDVLAARIEGKTENEEKTDE
;
A
#
# COMPACT_ATOMS: atom_id res chain seq x y z
N MET A 1 3.70 13.07 13.29
CA MET A 1 3.16 12.11 12.36
C MET A 1 4.25 11.55 11.50
N LYS A 2 4.26 10.26 11.24
CA LYS A 2 5.27 9.66 10.40
C LYS A 2 4.67 9.37 9.05
N LEU A 3 5.31 9.81 7.99
CA LEU A 3 4.86 9.53 6.63
C LEU A 3 5.75 8.45 6.02
N VAL A 4 5.14 7.55 5.29
CA VAL A 4 5.85 6.43 4.67
C VAL A 4 5.66 6.54 3.16
N ASN A 5 6.75 6.44 2.42
CA ASN A 5 6.70 6.47 0.97
C ASN A 5 6.28 5.09 0.47
N ILE A 6 5.17 5.01 -0.20
CA ILE A 6 4.65 3.75 -0.69
C ILE A 6 4.87 3.59 -2.19
N GLY A 7 5.78 4.38 -2.72
CA GLY A 7 6.18 4.25 -4.12
C GLY A 7 5.76 5.44 -4.96
N PHE A 8 6.58 5.81 -5.91
CA PHE A 8 6.30 6.86 -6.87
C PHE A 8 5.93 8.19 -6.21
N GLY A 9 6.55 8.48 -5.08
CA GLY A 9 6.34 9.75 -4.42
C GLY A 9 5.05 9.84 -3.61
N ASN A 10 4.32 8.75 -3.45
CA ASN A 10 3.09 8.77 -2.68
C ASN A 10 3.39 8.51 -1.21
N LEU A 11 2.84 9.34 -0.35
CA LEU A 11 3.10 9.25 1.09
C LEU A 11 1.82 8.95 1.83
N VAL A 12 1.91 8.11 2.84
CA VAL A 12 0.77 7.73 3.64
C VAL A 12 1.15 7.86 5.12
N SER A 13 0.25 8.27 5.95
CA SER A 13 0.52 8.36 7.38
C SER A 13 0.59 6.96 7.97
N ALA A 14 1.72 6.60 8.53
CA ALA A 14 1.92 5.27 9.08
C ALA A 14 0.93 4.97 10.19
N GLY A 15 0.55 5.98 10.95
CA GLY A 15 -0.37 5.77 12.06
C GLY A 15 -1.81 5.52 11.63
N ARG A 16 -2.12 5.71 10.35
CA ARG A 16 -3.46 5.48 9.85
C ARG A 16 -3.58 4.16 9.10
N ILE A 17 -2.51 3.40 9.03
CA ILE A 17 -2.52 2.11 8.35
C ILE A 17 -2.94 1.03 9.33
N ILE A 18 -3.96 0.28 8.99
CA ILE A 18 -4.39 -0.83 9.83
C ILE A 18 -3.71 -2.11 9.42
N SER A 19 -3.62 -2.39 8.14
CA SER A 19 -2.98 -3.61 7.68
C SER A 19 -2.46 -3.45 6.27
N ILE A 20 -1.51 -4.31 5.92
CA ILE A 20 -0.95 -4.37 4.58
C ILE A 20 -1.04 -5.83 4.18
N VAL A 21 -1.73 -6.13 3.09
CA VAL A 21 -2.00 -7.51 2.72
C VAL A 21 -1.62 -7.75 1.27
N SER A 22 -1.44 -9.01 0.95
CA SER A 22 -1.13 -9.41 -0.41
C SER A 22 -2.39 -9.39 -1.27
N PRO A 23 -2.31 -8.94 -2.51
CA PRO A 23 -3.48 -8.87 -3.35
C PRO A 23 -3.89 -10.21 -3.98
N GLU A 24 -3.23 -11.31 -3.59
CA GLU A 24 -3.41 -12.52 -4.33
C GLU A 24 -4.57 -13.40 -3.92
N SER A 25 -5.16 -13.19 -2.78
CA SER A 25 -6.26 -14.06 -2.34
C SER A 25 -7.58 -13.57 -2.91
N ALA A 26 -8.51 -14.50 -3.08
CA ALA A 26 -9.82 -14.15 -3.61
C ALA A 26 -10.58 -13.17 -2.71
N PRO A 27 -10.55 -13.32 -1.38
CA PRO A 27 -11.25 -12.34 -0.54
C PRO A 27 -10.69 -10.94 -0.70
N ILE A 28 -9.37 -10.80 -0.85
CA ILE A 28 -8.79 -9.47 -1.01
C ILE A 28 -9.17 -8.89 -2.37
N LYS A 29 -9.19 -9.71 -3.41
CA LYS A 29 -9.59 -9.20 -4.72
C LYS A 29 -11.04 -8.75 -4.70
N ARG A 30 -11.89 -9.44 -3.96
CA ARG A 30 -13.28 -9.04 -3.86
C ARG A 30 -13.41 -7.73 -3.09
N MET A 31 -12.60 -7.56 -2.03
CA MET A 31 -12.63 -6.32 -1.28
C MET A 31 -12.19 -5.14 -2.14
N ILE A 32 -11.17 -5.35 -2.97
CA ILE A 32 -10.70 -4.29 -3.87
C ILE A 32 -11.83 -3.87 -4.81
N GLN A 33 -12.56 -4.84 -5.32
CA GLN A 33 -13.66 -4.51 -6.22
C GLN A 33 -14.75 -3.73 -5.50
N ASP A 34 -15.06 -4.12 -4.26
CA ASP A 34 -16.07 -3.42 -3.49
C ASP A 34 -15.68 -1.99 -3.21
N VAL A 35 -14.46 -1.74 -2.79
CA VAL A 35 -14.06 -0.37 -2.47
C VAL A 35 -13.91 0.46 -3.73
N ARG A 36 -13.58 -0.20 -4.86
CA ARG A 36 -13.52 0.53 -6.12
C ARG A 36 -14.91 1.06 -6.47
N GLU A 37 -15.93 0.26 -6.28
CA GLU A 37 -17.27 0.68 -6.60
C GLU A 37 -17.77 1.75 -5.65
N LYS A 38 -17.24 1.80 -4.44
CA LYS A 38 -17.66 2.80 -3.48
C LYS A 38 -16.84 4.08 -3.57
N GLY A 39 -15.89 4.13 -4.48
CA GLY A 39 -15.06 5.32 -4.62
C GLY A 39 -14.00 5.48 -3.55
N LEU A 40 -13.67 4.41 -2.84
CA LEU A 40 -12.70 4.48 -1.76
C LEU A 40 -11.38 3.82 -2.11
N LEU A 41 -11.17 3.44 -3.35
CA LEU A 41 -9.93 2.83 -3.78
C LEU A 41 -8.99 3.89 -4.32
N ILE A 42 -7.74 3.86 -3.87
CA ILE A 42 -6.72 4.76 -4.36
C ILE A 42 -5.65 3.88 -5.00
N ASP A 43 -5.41 4.07 -6.29
CA ASP A 43 -4.43 3.26 -6.98
C ASP A 43 -3.13 4.04 -7.07
N ALA A 44 -2.16 3.69 -6.26
CA ALA A 44 -0.87 4.33 -6.24
C ALA A 44 0.20 3.47 -6.91
N SER A 45 -0.20 2.48 -7.71
CA SER A 45 0.76 1.59 -8.35
C SER A 45 1.36 2.17 -9.61
N PHE A 46 0.80 3.28 -10.08
CA PHE A 46 1.37 3.99 -11.24
C PHE A 46 1.39 3.07 -12.46
N GLY A 47 0.36 2.29 -12.66
CA GLY A 47 0.29 1.41 -13.82
C GLY A 47 1.11 0.15 -13.71
N ARG A 48 1.81 -0.06 -12.59
CA ARG A 48 2.56 -1.28 -12.41
C ARG A 48 1.71 -2.31 -11.72
N SER A 49 2.20 -3.52 -11.64
CA SER A 49 1.47 -4.59 -10.95
C SER A 49 1.32 -4.25 -9.48
N THR A 50 0.15 -4.47 -8.94
CA THR A 50 -0.09 -4.27 -7.52
C THR A 50 0.59 -5.38 -6.75
N ARG A 51 1.45 -5.03 -5.81
CA ARG A 51 2.15 -6.01 -5.01
C ARG A 51 1.74 -5.96 -3.55
N SER A 52 1.05 -4.93 -3.12
CA SER A 52 0.53 -4.86 -1.76
C SER A 52 -0.73 -4.01 -1.74
N VAL A 53 -1.56 -4.25 -0.73
CA VAL A 53 -2.81 -3.54 -0.55
C VAL A 53 -2.79 -2.97 0.86
N ILE A 54 -2.92 -1.66 0.99
CA ILE A 54 -2.83 -0.97 2.27
C ILE A 54 -4.24 -0.59 2.71
N ILE A 55 -4.63 -1.02 3.89
CA ILE A 55 -5.95 -0.73 4.42
C ILE A 55 -5.79 0.30 5.52
N THR A 56 -6.52 1.40 5.41
CA THR A 56 -6.40 2.49 6.37
C THR A 56 -7.62 2.52 7.28
N ASP A 57 -7.53 3.30 8.35
CA ASP A 57 -8.60 3.39 9.34
C ASP A 57 -9.78 4.22 8.84
N SER A 58 -9.66 4.87 7.70
CA SER A 58 -10.76 5.65 7.17
C SER A 58 -11.60 4.85 6.17
N GLY A 59 -11.26 3.60 5.95
CA GLY A 59 -12.00 2.80 4.98
C GLY A 59 -11.44 2.87 3.58
N ASN A 60 -10.40 3.68 3.37
CA ASN A 60 -9.78 3.72 2.07
C ASN A 60 -8.82 2.54 1.90
N VAL A 61 -8.68 2.09 0.68
CA VAL A 61 -7.77 1.00 0.36
C VAL A 61 -6.84 1.51 -0.74
N ILE A 62 -5.55 1.34 -0.55
CA ILE A 62 -4.55 1.88 -1.45
C ILE A 62 -3.75 0.74 -2.06
N LEU A 63 -3.61 0.75 -3.38
CA LEU A 63 -2.82 -0.26 -4.07
C LEU A 63 -1.41 0.27 -4.28
N SER A 64 -0.40 -0.53 -3.97
CA SER A 64 0.99 -0.12 -4.10
C SER A 64 1.75 -1.11 -4.96
N ALA A 65 2.73 -0.64 -5.70
CA ALA A 65 3.62 -1.48 -6.48
C ALA A 65 4.79 -2.01 -5.65
N LEU A 66 4.93 -1.56 -4.40
CA LEU A 66 5.98 -2.06 -3.53
C LEU A 66 5.48 -3.27 -2.77
N SER A 67 6.38 -4.19 -2.47
CA SER A 67 5.97 -5.42 -1.78
C SER A 67 5.62 -5.14 -0.33
N CYS A 68 4.92 -6.05 0.29
CA CYS A 68 4.57 -5.93 1.69
C CYS A 68 5.82 -5.86 2.56
N ASP A 69 6.87 -6.60 2.21
CA ASP A 69 8.11 -6.58 3.00
C ASP A 69 8.78 -5.21 2.94
N VAL A 70 8.81 -4.59 1.78
CA VAL A 70 9.43 -3.28 1.65
C VAL A 70 8.64 -2.26 2.47
N LEU A 71 7.31 -2.32 2.40
CA LEU A 71 6.49 -1.38 3.14
C LEU A 71 6.65 -1.60 4.65
N ALA A 72 6.70 -2.84 5.09
CA ALA A 72 6.86 -3.13 6.50
C ALA A 72 8.19 -2.57 7.01
N ALA A 73 9.26 -2.71 6.23
CA ALA A 73 10.56 -2.19 6.62
C ALA A 73 10.52 -0.66 6.72
N ARG A 74 9.86 -0.01 5.80
CA ARG A 74 9.78 1.44 5.83
C ARG A 74 8.94 1.93 7.02
N ILE A 75 7.87 1.22 7.35
CA ILE A 75 7.04 1.61 8.47
C ILE A 75 7.82 1.43 9.78
N GLU A 76 8.64 0.40 9.87
CA GLU A 76 9.43 0.18 11.07
C GLU A 76 10.64 1.07 11.14
N GLY A 77 10.88 1.85 10.10
CA GLY A 77 12.05 2.73 10.10
C GLY A 77 13.36 2.02 9.78
N LYS A 78 13.32 0.80 9.24
CA LYS A 78 14.55 0.11 8.93
C LYS A 78 15.05 0.53 7.59
N THR A 79 16.36 0.63 7.46
CA THR A 79 16.94 1.01 6.22
C THR A 79 16.98 -0.17 5.34
N GLU A 80 16.51 -0.06 4.14
CA GLU A 80 16.63 -1.12 3.30
C GLU A 80 17.54 -0.74 2.26
N ASN A 81 18.11 -1.50 1.57
CA ASN A 81 18.98 -1.19 0.63
C ASN A 81 18.41 -0.74 -0.43
N GLU A 82 17.95 -0.19 -0.50
CA GLU A 82 17.22 0.11 -1.23
C GLU A 82 17.15 0.96 -2.03
N GLU A 83 17.72 1.44 -1.99
CA GLU A 83 17.72 2.25 -2.80
C GLU A 83 17.43 1.76 -3.97
N LYS A 84 17.42 0.74 -4.18
CA LYS A 84 17.06 0.24 -5.23
C LYS A 84 15.69 0.17 -5.39
N THR A 85 14.92 0.67 -4.67
CA THR A 85 13.57 0.53 -4.79
C THR A 85 13.16 1.24 -5.91
N ASP A 86 12.14 1.03 -6.44
CA ASP A 86 11.76 1.57 -7.51
C ASP A 86 10.97 2.66 -7.36
N GLU A 87 10.99 3.42 -6.68
CA GLU A 87 10.20 4.44 -6.61
C GLU A 87 10.67 5.42 -7.22
#